data_88170f60721deaf40c03a303b7602fc5
#
_entry.id   88170f60721deaf40c03a303b7602fc5
#
_cell.length_a   1.000
_cell.length_b   1.000
_cell.length_c   1.000
_cell.angle_alpha   90.00
_cell.angle_beta   90.00
_cell.angle_gamma   90.00
#
_symmetry.space_group_name_H-M   'P 1'
#
loop_
_entity.id
_entity.type
_entity.pdbx_description
1 polymer ?
#
loop_
_entity_poly.entity_id
_entity_poly.type
_entity_poly.pdbx_seq_one_letter_code
_entity_poly.pdbx_strand_id
1 'polypeptide(L)'
;GTDINFVVLNNQTYRTKNLVCCNGSDALTMEFDLVICNLPYLATDEILDAATDGGKDGFEVPKKIFDSIYKNIKIGGKFLFVTSSLSDYQKLMDYAQKLGLSSRILAKKKMFFEELIIVEAKK
;
A
#
# COMPACT_ATOMS: atom_id res chain seq x y z
N GLY A 1 -9.49 -5.99 -7.66
CA GLY A 1 -8.99 -4.86 -6.87
C GLY A 1 -9.84 -4.60 -5.65
N THR A 2 -9.29 -3.87 -4.70
CA THR A 2 -9.98 -3.48 -3.46
C THR A 2 -9.85 -1.97 -3.25
N ASP A 3 -10.85 -1.38 -2.61
CA ASP A 3 -10.81 0.00 -2.13
C ASP A 3 -11.76 0.11 -0.92
N ILE A 4 -11.43 0.97 0.03
CA ILE A 4 -12.29 1.24 1.18
C ILE A 4 -13.50 2.12 0.81
N ASN A 5 -13.38 2.88 -0.28
CA ASN A 5 -14.40 3.80 -0.73
C ASN A 5 -15.31 3.14 -1.78
N PHE A 6 -16.51 2.78 -1.38
CA PHE A 6 -17.52 2.16 -2.25
C PHE A 6 -17.87 3.03 -3.47
N VAL A 7 -17.92 4.37 -3.30
CA VAL A 7 -18.27 5.29 -4.40
C VAL A 7 -17.18 5.27 -5.48
N VAL A 8 -15.90 5.22 -5.08
CA VAL A 8 -14.78 5.09 -6.00
C VAL A 8 -14.89 3.79 -6.81
N LEU A 9 -15.17 2.67 -6.13
CA LEU A 9 -15.34 1.37 -6.81
C LEU A 9 -16.53 1.36 -7.77
N ASN A 10 -17.64 1.96 -7.37
CA ASN A 10 -18.87 1.96 -8.17
C ASN A 10 -18.76 2.87 -9.41
N ASN A 11 -17.93 3.89 -9.36
CA ASN A 11 -17.75 4.87 -10.44
C ASN A 11 -16.61 4.53 -11.39
N GLN A 12 -16.00 3.33 -11.29
CA GLN A 12 -14.92 2.92 -12.20
C GLN A 12 -15.42 2.87 -13.65
N THR A 13 -14.74 3.60 -14.53
CA THR A 13 -15.05 3.66 -15.98
C THR A 13 -14.77 2.31 -16.65
N TYR A 14 -13.75 1.59 -16.17
CA TYR A 14 -13.43 0.23 -16.60
C TYR A 14 -13.94 -0.75 -15.56
N ARG A 15 -15.11 -1.33 -15.77
CA ARG A 15 -15.71 -2.33 -14.89
C ARG A 15 -14.91 -3.62 -14.95
N THR A 16 -13.94 -3.78 -14.05
CA THR A 16 -13.44 -5.11 -13.74
C THR A 16 -14.51 -5.83 -12.89
N LYS A 17 -14.76 -7.11 -13.17
CA LYS A 17 -15.77 -7.89 -12.45
C LYS A 17 -15.34 -8.28 -11.02
N ASN A 18 -14.07 -8.02 -10.64
CA ASN A 18 -13.46 -8.46 -9.40
C ASN A 18 -13.08 -7.25 -8.53
N LEU A 19 -14.09 -6.55 -8.03
CA LEU A 19 -13.94 -5.43 -7.11
C LEU A 19 -14.58 -5.77 -5.76
N VAL A 20 -13.87 -5.47 -4.68
CA VAL A 20 -14.32 -5.71 -3.30
C VAL A 20 -14.12 -4.43 -2.49
N CYS A 21 -15.18 -3.98 -1.83
CA CYS A 21 -15.10 -2.85 -0.90
C CYS A 21 -14.59 -3.36 0.45
N CYS A 22 -13.32 -3.09 0.75
CA CYS A 22 -12.71 -3.45 2.02
C CYS A 22 -11.45 -2.63 2.27
N ASN A 23 -10.96 -2.65 3.51
CA ASN A 23 -9.68 -2.06 3.86
C ASN A 23 -8.55 -3.02 3.46
N GLY A 24 -7.64 -2.55 2.59
CA GLY A 24 -6.56 -3.38 2.07
C GLY A 24 -7.09 -4.68 1.44
N SER A 25 -6.79 -5.82 2.02
CA SER A 25 -7.24 -7.14 1.59
C SER A 25 -8.06 -7.90 2.66
N ASP A 26 -8.62 -7.20 3.65
CA ASP A 26 -9.23 -7.84 4.83
C ASP A 26 -10.38 -8.80 4.51
N ALA A 27 -11.12 -8.54 3.42
CA ALA A 27 -12.22 -9.41 2.97
C ALA A 27 -11.76 -10.55 2.04
N LEU A 28 -10.46 -10.65 1.72
CA LEU A 28 -9.94 -11.66 0.80
C LEU A 28 -9.39 -12.86 1.57
N THR A 29 -9.69 -14.06 1.09
CA THR A 29 -9.21 -15.32 1.67
C THR A 29 -8.19 -16.04 0.79
N MET A 30 -7.96 -15.55 -0.44
CA MET A 30 -7.04 -16.14 -1.40
C MET A 30 -5.66 -15.47 -1.33
N GLU A 31 -4.65 -16.19 -1.77
CA GLU A 31 -3.28 -15.69 -1.89
C GLU A 31 -2.96 -15.29 -3.33
N PHE A 32 -2.08 -14.30 -3.48
CA PHE A 32 -1.69 -13.70 -4.75
C PHE A 32 -0.18 -13.80 -4.98
N ASP A 33 0.21 -13.95 -6.25
CA ASP A 33 1.61 -13.89 -6.68
C ASP A 33 2.13 -12.46 -6.68
N LEU A 34 1.23 -11.49 -6.93
CA LEU A 34 1.54 -10.06 -6.99
C LEU A 34 0.38 -9.24 -6.40
N VAL A 35 0.72 -8.36 -5.48
CA VAL A 35 -0.16 -7.31 -4.98
C VAL A 35 0.45 -5.96 -5.34
N ILE A 36 -0.35 -5.01 -5.78
CA ILE A 36 0.08 -3.64 -6.11
C ILE A 36 -0.80 -2.66 -5.33
N CYS A 37 -0.19 -1.67 -4.70
CA CYS A 37 -0.89 -0.64 -3.95
C CYS A 37 -0.23 0.73 -4.10
N ASN A 38 -1.03 1.77 -4.32
CA ASN A 38 -0.64 3.14 -4.05
C ASN A 38 -1.04 3.44 -2.60
N LEU A 39 -0.05 3.47 -1.70
CA LEU A 39 -0.31 3.67 -0.28
C LEU A 39 -0.68 5.13 0.01
N PRO A 40 -1.59 5.41 0.95
CA PRO A 40 -1.73 6.75 1.52
C PRO A 40 -0.51 7.04 2.39
N TYR A 41 0.35 7.95 1.96
CA TYR A 41 1.68 8.14 2.57
C TYR A 41 1.91 9.53 3.18
N LEU A 42 0.98 10.48 3.04
CA LEU A 42 1.18 11.81 3.62
C LEU A 42 1.17 11.75 5.15
N ALA A 43 2.20 12.34 5.76
CA ALA A 43 2.24 12.47 7.21
C ALA A 43 1.21 13.50 7.68
N THR A 44 0.27 13.06 8.52
CA THR A 44 -0.84 13.88 9.03
C THR A 44 -1.11 13.55 10.49
N ASP A 45 -1.52 14.55 11.28
CA ASP A 45 -1.92 14.32 12.67
C ASP A 45 -3.32 13.69 12.76
N GLU A 46 -4.19 14.01 11.81
CA GLU A 46 -5.54 13.46 11.68
C GLU A 46 -5.75 12.88 10.29
N ILE A 47 -6.52 11.82 10.19
CA ILE A 47 -6.87 11.18 8.90
C ILE A 47 -8.18 11.80 8.43
N LEU A 48 -8.09 12.77 7.53
CA LEU A 48 -9.22 13.45 6.91
C LEU A 48 -9.53 12.87 5.52
N ASP A 49 -8.49 12.48 4.78
CA ASP A 49 -8.62 11.86 3.46
C ASP A 49 -7.94 10.48 3.45
N ALA A 50 -8.75 9.42 3.42
CA ALA A 50 -8.27 8.05 3.40
C ALA A 50 -7.45 7.69 2.15
N ALA A 51 -7.51 8.49 1.08
CA ALA A 51 -6.75 8.25 -0.15
C ALA A 51 -5.29 8.75 -0.04
N THR A 52 -5.02 9.73 0.81
CA THR A 52 -3.72 10.40 0.89
C THR A 52 -3.06 10.32 2.27
N ASP A 53 -3.87 10.35 3.34
CA ASP A 53 -3.39 10.52 4.70
C ASP A 53 -2.86 9.20 5.29
N GLY A 54 -1.56 9.16 5.54
CA GLY A 54 -0.86 8.01 6.09
C GLY A 54 -0.82 7.97 7.62
N GLY A 55 -1.37 9.01 8.28
CA GLY A 55 -1.28 9.19 9.71
C GLY A 55 0.12 9.62 10.16
N LYS A 56 0.43 9.43 11.43
CA LYS A 56 1.69 9.85 12.02
C LYS A 56 2.89 9.30 11.22
N ASP A 57 3.79 10.19 10.85
CA ASP A 57 4.98 9.92 10.03
C ASP A 57 4.65 9.32 8.64
N GLY A 58 3.38 9.37 8.18
CA GLY A 58 2.95 8.68 6.96
C GLY A 58 3.06 7.15 7.05
N PHE A 59 3.07 6.58 8.25
CA PHE A 59 3.36 5.18 8.51
C PHE A 59 2.18 4.37 9.05
N GLU A 60 1.29 4.97 9.84
CA GLU A 60 0.24 4.22 10.55
C GLU A 60 -0.75 3.50 9.61
N VAL A 61 -1.25 4.21 8.60
CA VAL A 61 -2.21 3.64 7.64
C VAL A 61 -1.50 2.65 6.71
N PRO A 62 -0.34 2.99 6.09
CA PRO A 62 0.46 2.01 5.36
C PRO A 62 0.74 0.73 6.12
N LYS A 63 1.09 0.82 7.41
CA LYS A 63 1.33 -0.36 8.26
C LYS A 63 0.10 -1.26 8.34
N LYS A 64 -1.08 -0.70 8.61
CA LYS A 64 -2.35 -1.46 8.69
C LYS A 64 -2.67 -2.16 7.36
N ILE A 65 -2.47 -1.45 6.24
CA ILE A 65 -2.64 -2.03 4.90
C ILE A 65 -1.64 -3.16 4.68
N PHE A 66 -0.40 -2.99 5.11
CA PHE A 66 0.65 -4.02 5.01
C PHE A 66 0.27 -5.28 5.79
N ASP A 67 -0.19 -5.14 7.04
CA ASP A 67 -0.66 -6.25 7.88
C ASP A 67 -1.80 -7.02 7.22
N SER A 68 -2.73 -6.31 6.60
CA SER A 68 -3.83 -6.89 5.84
C SER A 68 -3.33 -7.68 4.62
N ILE A 69 -2.43 -7.10 3.82
CA ILE A 69 -1.93 -7.69 2.57
C ILE A 69 -0.99 -8.88 2.83
N TYR A 70 -0.17 -8.84 3.87
CA TYR A 70 0.86 -9.85 4.14
C TYR A 70 0.33 -11.29 4.15
N LYS A 71 -0.86 -11.51 4.72
CA LYS A 71 -1.52 -12.82 4.78
C LYS A 71 -1.95 -13.35 3.40
N ASN A 72 -2.15 -12.43 2.45
CA ASN A 72 -2.62 -12.74 1.10
C ASN A 72 -1.50 -12.78 0.05
N ILE A 73 -0.22 -12.69 0.46
CA ILE A 73 0.92 -12.87 -0.44
C ILE A 73 1.40 -14.30 -0.33
N LYS A 74 1.49 -15.02 -1.46
CA LYS A 74 2.09 -16.35 -1.55
C LYS A 74 3.57 -16.34 -1.14
N ILE A 75 4.08 -17.49 -0.70
CA ILE A 75 5.53 -17.68 -0.58
C ILE A 75 6.17 -17.48 -1.97
N GLY A 76 7.18 -16.62 -2.05
CA GLY A 76 7.79 -16.17 -3.30
C GLY A 76 7.01 -15.07 -4.03
N GLY A 77 5.82 -14.72 -3.56
CA GLY A 77 5.01 -13.62 -4.09
C GLY A 77 5.57 -12.24 -3.70
N LYS A 78 5.01 -11.20 -4.32
CA LYS A 78 5.52 -9.83 -4.23
C LYS A 78 4.42 -8.84 -3.88
N PHE A 79 4.80 -7.83 -3.11
CA PHE A 79 4.03 -6.63 -2.88
C PHE A 79 4.78 -5.43 -3.45
N LEU A 80 4.21 -4.79 -4.47
CA LEU A 80 4.71 -3.54 -5.03
C LEU A 80 3.88 -2.39 -4.47
N PHE A 81 4.54 -1.40 -3.90
CA PHE A 81 3.85 -0.23 -3.40
C PHE A 81 4.57 1.06 -3.75
N VAL A 82 3.77 2.10 -3.91
CA VAL A 82 4.24 3.48 -4.08
C VAL A 82 4.17 4.18 -2.73
N THR A 83 5.22 4.89 -2.42
CA THR A 83 5.34 5.80 -1.27
C THR A 83 6.11 7.06 -1.69
N SER A 84 6.43 7.94 -0.75
CA SER A 84 7.07 9.22 -1.05
C SER A 84 8.16 9.56 -0.04
N SER A 85 9.05 10.46 -0.43
CA SER A 85 10.01 11.10 0.47
C SER A 85 9.36 12.00 1.54
N LEU A 86 8.06 12.27 1.43
CA LEU A 86 7.28 12.98 2.46
C LEU A 86 6.82 12.08 3.62
N SER A 87 7.07 10.78 3.51
CA SER A 87 6.81 9.80 4.57
C SER A 87 8.09 9.14 5.04
N ASP A 88 8.06 8.51 6.21
CA ASP A 88 9.15 7.65 6.66
C ASP A 88 9.07 6.26 5.97
N TYR A 89 9.35 6.24 4.66
CA TYR A 89 9.31 5.01 3.88
C TYR A 89 10.37 3.98 4.35
N GLN A 90 11.47 4.44 4.96
CA GLN A 90 12.48 3.53 5.51
C GLN A 90 11.90 2.70 6.66
N LYS A 91 11.13 3.33 7.53
CA LYS A 91 10.41 2.67 8.62
C LYS A 91 9.44 1.59 8.09
N LEU A 92 8.81 1.83 6.93
CA LEU A 92 7.95 0.84 6.30
C LEU A 92 8.74 -0.34 5.70
N MET A 93 9.91 -0.07 5.11
CA MET A 93 10.82 -1.12 4.64
C MET A 93 11.38 -1.96 5.79
N ASP A 94 11.76 -1.33 6.90
CA ASP A 94 12.20 -2.02 8.12
C ASP A 94 11.07 -2.88 8.72
N TYR A 95 9.83 -2.39 8.64
CA TYR A 95 8.66 -3.16 9.05
C TYR A 95 8.44 -4.39 8.16
N ALA A 96 8.57 -4.24 6.84
CA ALA A 96 8.51 -5.37 5.91
C ALA A 96 9.55 -6.44 6.28
N GLN A 97 10.77 -6.03 6.60
CA GLN A 97 11.83 -6.93 7.01
C GLN A 97 11.52 -7.67 8.32
N LYS A 98 10.90 -6.99 9.30
CA LYS A 98 10.43 -7.63 10.55
C LYS A 98 9.35 -8.69 10.30
N LEU A 99 8.56 -8.54 9.26
CA LEU A 99 7.58 -9.54 8.80
C LEU A 99 8.24 -10.69 8.00
N GLY A 100 9.55 -10.66 7.77
CA GLY A 100 10.26 -11.67 6.99
C GLY A 100 10.23 -11.41 5.47
N LEU A 101 9.80 -10.22 5.04
CA LEU A 101 9.86 -9.85 3.63
C LEU A 101 11.22 -9.22 3.30
N SER A 102 11.80 -9.58 2.15
CA SER A 102 12.94 -8.83 1.61
C SER A 102 12.42 -7.62 0.83
N SER A 103 12.89 -6.43 1.14
CA SER A 103 12.46 -5.20 0.47
C SER A 103 13.59 -4.53 -0.29
N ARG A 104 13.26 -3.92 -1.44
CA ARG A 104 14.20 -3.11 -2.23
C ARG A 104 13.47 -2.00 -2.98
N ILE A 105 14.15 -0.89 -3.19
CA ILE A 105 13.67 0.19 -4.04
C ILE A 105 13.87 -0.22 -5.50
N LEU A 106 12.80 -0.19 -6.29
CA LEU A 106 12.84 -0.48 -7.72
C LEU A 106 13.06 0.78 -8.56
N ALA A 107 12.44 1.88 -8.18
CA ALA A 107 12.53 3.14 -8.90
C ALA A 107 12.25 4.32 -7.98
N LYS A 108 12.78 5.47 -8.39
CA LYS A 108 12.52 6.77 -7.80
C LYS A 108 12.21 7.77 -8.90
N LYS A 109 11.22 8.63 -8.67
CA LYS A 109 10.85 9.70 -9.59
C LYS A 109 10.77 11.01 -8.84
N LYS A 110 11.67 11.92 -9.16
CA LYS A 110 11.66 13.27 -8.60
C LYS A 110 10.48 14.05 -9.16
N MET A 111 9.70 14.63 -8.28
CA MET A 111 8.61 15.55 -8.55
C MET A 111 8.99 16.94 -8.05
N PHE A 112 8.07 17.91 -8.12
CA PHE A 112 8.40 19.29 -7.75
C PHE A 112 8.64 19.45 -6.23
N PHE A 113 7.85 18.78 -5.39
CA PHE A 113 7.93 18.88 -3.92
C PHE A 113 8.30 17.56 -3.23
N GLU A 114 8.37 16.45 -3.95
CA GLU A 114 8.59 15.13 -3.40
C GLU A 114 9.37 14.21 -4.36
N GLU A 115 9.82 13.09 -3.86
CA GLU A 115 10.32 11.98 -4.66
C GLU A 115 9.38 10.79 -4.46
N LEU A 116 8.70 10.35 -5.52
CA LEU A 116 7.93 9.12 -5.50
C LEU A 116 8.88 7.91 -5.53
N ILE A 117 8.57 6.93 -4.72
CA ILE A 117 9.43 5.75 -4.49
C ILE A 117 8.60 4.50 -4.71
N ILE A 118 9.04 3.64 -5.63
CA ILE A 118 8.45 2.32 -5.84
C ILE A 118 9.29 1.29 -5.11
N VAL A 119 8.66 0.56 -4.22
CA VAL A 119 9.28 -0.49 -3.42
C VAL A 119 8.68 -1.85 -3.75
N GLU A 120 9.54 -2.86 -3.88
CA GLU A 120 9.17 -4.27 -3.91
C GLU A 120 9.45 -4.89 -2.54
N ALA A 121 8.46 -5.55 -1.96
CA ALA A 121 8.63 -6.43 -0.82
C ALA A 121 8.28 -7.86 -1.25
N LYS A 122 9.21 -8.81 -1.08
CA LYS A 122 9.06 -10.21 -1.49
C LYS A 122 9.00 -11.13 -0.27
N LYS A 123 7.99 -12.01 -0.26
CA LYS A 123 7.78 -13.03 0.77
C LYS A 123 8.58 -14.30 0.51
#